data_8e60845c90f2d4262c32a9e92b9228be
#
_entry.id   8e60845c90f2d4262c32a9e92b9228be
#
_cell.length_a   1.000
_cell.length_b   1.000
_cell.length_c   1.000
_cell.angle_alpha   90.00
_cell.angle_beta   90.00
_cell.angle_gamma   90.00
#
_symmetry.space_group_name_H-M   'P 1'
#
loop_
_entity.id
_entity.type
_entity.pdbx_description
1 polymer ?
#
loop_
_entity_poly.entity_id
_entity_poly.type
_entity_poly.pdbx_seq_one_letter_code
_entity_poly.pdbx_strand_id
1 'polypeptide(L)'
;MMWLSWKPDQLGEGCVATIAKTPEADEEAVLRFVEQFALVLVEAGIPRMPARVFAYVLATDADRHTAAELAAGLRVSPAAISGAVRYLVQVGLLGKEREPGSRSDHYRVYDQDIWSAIMRQQDPVLKRTEEVLARGLELLDETRPGGRRVRETLEFYRFIRSDLTALLDRWSEHRRKLLKQEETRR
;
A
#
# COMPACT_ATOMS: atom_id res chain seq x y z
N MET A 1 8.81 -3.50 -11.14
CA MET A 1 7.73 -2.99 -12.02
C MET A 1 6.92 -4.19 -12.49
N MET A 2 6.00 -4.70 -11.64
CA MET A 2 5.27 -5.94 -11.97
C MET A 2 3.88 -5.89 -11.33
N TRP A 3 2.99 -5.03 -11.90
CA TRP A 3 1.62 -4.80 -11.40
C TRP A 3 0.52 -5.08 -12.44
N LEU A 4 0.81 -5.81 -13.53
CA LEU A 4 -0.11 -5.93 -14.67
C LEU A 4 -0.66 -7.34 -14.93
N SER A 5 -0.83 -8.20 -13.89
CA SER A 5 -1.41 -9.53 -14.11
C SER A 5 -2.48 -9.93 -13.09
N TRP A 6 -3.31 -8.99 -12.65
CA TRP A 6 -4.45 -9.37 -11.81
C TRP A 6 -5.74 -9.46 -12.64
N LYS A 7 -6.34 -10.65 -12.72
CA LYS A 7 -7.66 -10.93 -13.32
C LYS A 7 -8.70 -11.12 -12.21
N PRO A 8 -9.81 -10.32 -12.19
CA PRO A 8 -10.78 -10.32 -11.08
C PRO A 8 -11.85 -11.42 -11.09
N ASP A 9 -11.81 -12.39 -12.01
CA ASP A 9 -12.92 -13.29 -12.31
C ASP A 9 -12.85 -14.70 -11.70
N GLN A 10 -12.04 -14.93 -10.64
CA GLN A 10 -11.94 -16.23 -9.98
C GLN A 10 -12.27 -16.23 -8.46
N LEU A 11 -13.17 -15.37 -8.01
CA LEU A 11 -13.72 -15.52 -6.65
C LEU A 11 -15.08 -16.21 -6.71
N GLY A 12 -15.06 -17.52 -6.48
CA GLY A 12 -16.27 -18.34 -6.34
C GLY A 12 -17.12 -17.88 -5.14
N GLU A 13 -18.44 -17.77 -5.37
CA GLU A 13 -19.44 -17.48 -4.34
C GLU A 13 -19.51 -18.63 -3.33
N GLY A 14 -18.85 -18.46 -2.18
CA GLY A 14 -18.92 -19.36 -1.02
C GLY A 14 -19.85 -18.80 0.04
N CYS A 15 -20.91 -19.54 0.31
CA CYS A 15 -21.96 -19.33 1.32
C CYS A 15 -21.38 -18.88 2.67
N VAL A 16 -21.66 -17.67 3.14
CA VAL A 16 -21.26 -17.16 4.45
C VAL A 16 -22.30 -17.58 5.48
N ALA A 17 -22.04 -18.69 6.17
CA ALA A 17 -22.77 -19.04 7.40
C ALA A 17 -22.30 -18.08 8.52
N THR A 18 -23.21 -17.28 9.05
CA THR A 18 -22.95 -16.41 10.21
C THR A 18 -22.82 -17.28 11.47
N ILE A 19 -21.61 -17.71 11.79
CA ILE A 19 -21.28 -18.32 13.07
C ILE A 19 -20.82 -17.18 13.98
N ALA A 20 -21.45 -17.01 15.15
CA ALA A 20 -20.96 -16.10 16.19
C ALA A 20 -19.55 -16.54 16.59
N LYS A 21 -18.52 -15.75 16.17
CA LYS A 21 -17.12 -16.04 16.43
C LYS A 21 -16.77 -15.62 17.85
N THR A 22 -15.98 -16.44 18.53
CA THR A 22 -15.35 -16.06 19.80
C THR A 22 -14.20 -15.08 19.51
N PRO A 23 -13.84 -14.18 20.46
CA PRO A 23 -12.71 -13.23 20.27
C PRO A 23 -11.40 -13.92 19.85
N GLU A 24 -11.11 -15.10 20.38
CA GLU A 24 -9.94 -15.91 20.03
C GLU A 24 -9.99 -16.45 18.58
N ALA A 25 -11.17 -16.85 18.12
CA ALA A 25 -11.35 -17.31 16.73
C ALA A 25 -11.18 -16.15 15.74
N ASP A 26 -11.54 -14.94 16.15
CA ASP A 26 -11.34 -13.74 15.35
C ASP A 26 -9.87 -13.36 15.28
N GLU A 27 -9.11 -13.43 16.38
CA GLU A 27 -7.66 -13.18 16.40
C GLU A 27 -6.89 -14.16 15.48
N GLU A 28 -7.22 -15.46 15.54
CA GLU A 28 -6.60 -16.43 14.63
C GLU A 28 -6.98 -16.21 13.17
N ALA A 29 -8.21 -15.76 12.89
CA ALA A 29 -8.62 -15.43 11.53
C ALA A 29 -7.84 -14.22 11.00
N VAL A 30 -7.65 -13.18 11.81
CA VAL A 30 -6.81 -12.03 11.50
C VAL A 30 -5.38 -12.48 11.22
N LEU A 31 -4.77 -13.28 12.08
CA LEU A 31 -3.40 -13.75 11.87
C LEU A 31 -3.26 -14.60 10.59
N ARG A 32 -4.23 -15.44 10.26
CA ARG A 32 -4.24 -16.18 8.98
C ARG A 32 -4.30 -15.23 7.78
N PHE A 33 -5.17 -14.24 7.82
CA PHE A 33 -5.24 -13.20 6.78
C PHE A 33 -3.91 -12.46 6.66
N VAL A 34 -3.31 -12.04 7.79
CA VAL A 34 -2.03 -11.36 7.85
C VAL A 34 -0.93 -12.15 7.14
N GLU A 35 -0.82 -13.44 7.41
CA GLU A 35 0.21 -14.27 6.76
C GLU A 35 -0.04 -14.39 5.25
N GLN A 36 -1.27 -14.59 4.82
CA GLN A 36 -1.62 -14.69 3.40
C GLN A 36 -1.38 -13.37 2.66
N PHE A 37 -1.84 -12.26 3.21
CA PHE A 37 -1.68 -10.96 2.57
C PHE A 37 -0.20 -10.51 2.59
N ALA A 38 0.53 -10.82 3.66
CA ALA A 38 1.96 -10.53 3.72
C ALA A 38 2.75 -11.26 2.62
N LEU A 39 2.37 -12.47 2.21
CA LEU A 39 3.01 -13.16 1.08
C LEU A 39 2.86 -12.36 -0.23
N VAL A 40 1.66 -11.86 -0.52
CA VAL A 40 1.41 -11.02 -1.71
C VAL A 40 2.25 -9.74 -1.66
N LEU A 41 2.33 -9.11 -0.49
CA LEU A 41 3.14 -7.90 -0.31
C LEU A 41 4.65 -8.17 -0.47
N VAL A 42 5.11 -9.35 -0.06
CA VAL A 42 6.51 -9.77 -0.26
C VAL A 42 6.81 -9.98 -1.74
N GLU A 43 5.91 -10.60 -2.49
CA GLU A 43 6.03 -10.72 -3.96
C GLU A 43 6.07 -9.33 -4.64
N ALA A 44 5.36 -8.35 -4.08
CA ALA A 44 5.42 -6.95 -4.51
C ALA A 44 6.70 -6.20 -4.06
N GLY A 45 7.62 -6.86 -3.35
CA GLY A 45 8.93 -6.32 -2.95
C GLY A 45 8.98 -5.69 -1.56
N ILE A 46 7.92 -5.81 -0.76
CA ILE A 46 7.95 -5.36 0.65
C ILE A 46 8.65 -6.43 1.50
N PRO A 47 9.61 -6.08 2.37
CA PRO A 47 10.27 -7.06 3.24
C PRO A 47 9.26 -7.77 4.16
N ARG A 48 9.51 -9.04 4.48
CA ARG A 48 8.54 -9.94 5.14
C ARG A 48 7.96 -9.36 6.45
N MET A 49 8.78 -8.85 7.35
CA MET A 49 8.29 -8.33 8.64
C MET A 49 7.48 -7.04 8.46
N PRO A 50 7.92 -6.03 7.70
CA PRO A 50 7.08 -4.91 7.30
C PRO A 50 5.74 -5.32 6.67
N ALA A 51 5.73 -6.29 5.76
CA ALA A 51 4.50 -6.79 5.14
C ALA A 51 3.50 -7.33 6.18
N ARG A 52 3.98 -8.15 7.15
CA ARG A 52 3.15 -8.67 8.25
C ARG A 52 2.61 -7.56 9.15
N VAL A 53 3.45 -6.59 9.51
CA VAL A 53 3.03 -5.43 10.34
C VAL A 53 1.98 -4.60 9.62
N PHE A 54 2.18 -4.29 8.35
CA PHE A 54 1.20 -3.53 7.57
C PHE A 54 -0.13 -4.26 7.45
N ALA A 55 -0.11 -5.56 7.11
CA ALA A 55 -1.30 -6.39 7.02
C ALA A 55 -2.07 -6.47 8.35
N TYR A 56 -1.34 -6.54 9.48
CA TYR A 56 -1.94 -6.56 10.81
C TYR A 56 -2.63 -5.23 11.16
N VAL A 57 -1.94 -4.10 10.97
CA VAL A 57 -2.53 -2.77 11.23
C VAL A 57 -3.74 -2.50 10.34
N LEU A 58 -3.73 -3.00 9.10
CA LEU A 58 -4.85 -2.87 8.18
C LEU A 58 -6.08 -3.70 8.58
N ALA A 59 -5.88 -4.87 9.22
CA ALA A 59 -6.92 -5.85 9.50
C ALA A 59 -7.51 -5.74 10.91
N THR A 60 -6.90 -4.98 11.81
CA THR A 60 -7.37 -4.81 13.19
C THR A 60 -8.29 -3.60 13.32
N ASP A 61 -9.24 -3.69 14.25
CA ASP A 61 -10.23 -2.63 14.50
C ASP A 61 -9.64 -1.43 15.26
N ALA A 62 -8.43 -1.55 15.78
CA ALA A 62 -7.78 -0.47 16.52
C ALA A 62 -7.27 0.63 15.57
N ASP A 63 -7.61 1.88 15.85
CA ASP A 63 -7.22 3.03 15.04
C ASP A 63 -5.70 3.23 14.97
N ARG A 64 -4.98 2.75 16.00
CA ARG A 64 -3.54 2.90 16.14
C ARG A 64 -2.96 1.84 17.07
N HIS A 65 -1.68 1.57 16.92
CA HIS A 65 -0.94 0.59 17.71
C HIS A 65 0.40 1.14 18.20
N THR A 66 0.81 0.76 19.38
CA THR A 66 2.20 0.90 19.85
C THR A 66 3.05 -0.24 19.29
N ALA A 67 4.38 -0.07 19.31
CA ALA A 67 5.29 -1.16 18.92
C ALA A 67 5.14 -2.40 19.83
N ALA A 68 4.77 -2.23 21.08
CA ALA A 68 4.53 -3.32 22.03
C ALA A 68 3.27 -4.13 21.67
N GLU A 69 2.18 -3.44 21.34
CA GLU A 69 0.94 -4.07 20.89
C GLU A 69 1.12 -4.82 19.57
N LEU A 70 1.87 -4.24 18.62
CA LEU A 70 2.22 -4.93 17.37
C LEU A 70 3.05 -6.19 17.62
N ALA A 71 4.01 -6.13 18.56
CA ALA A 71 4.83 -7.28 18.92
C ALA A 71 3.99 -8.39 19.57
N ALA A 72 3.09 -8.02 20.48
CA ALA A 72 2.17 -8.97 21.13
C ALA A 72 1.20 -9.59 20.12
N GLY A 73 0.50 -8.77 19.32
CA GLY A 73 -0.51 -9.24 18.37
C GLY A 73 0.08 -10.13 17.26
N LEU A 74 1.26 -9.81 16.76
CA LEU A 74 1.97 -10.63 15.76
C LEU A 74 2.77 -11.80 16.37
N ARG A 75 2.84 -11.90 17.70
CA ARG A 75 3.60 -12.92 18.45
C ARG A 75 5.08 -12.95 18.06
N VAL A 76 5.70 -11.75 17.97
CA VAL A 76 7.09 -11.57 17.57
C VAL A 76 7.87 -10.72 18.59
N SER A 77 9.20 -10.69 18.48
CA SER A 77 10.01 -9.85 19.36
C SER A 77 9.86 -8.35 19.08
N PRO A 78 9.96 -7.48 20.10
CA PRO A 78 9.95 -6.02 19.91
C PRO A 78 11.02 -5.51 18.94
N ALA A 79 12.18 -6.18 18.90
CA ALA A 79 13.27 -5.85 17.98
C ALA A 79 12.86 -6.03 16.50
N ALA A 80 12.09 -7.08 16.19
CA ALA A 80 11.56 -7.32 14.85
C ALA A 80 10.59 -6.21 14.41
N ILE A 81 9.76 -5.71 15.33
CA ILE A 81 8.81 -4.62 15.06
C ILE A 81 9.53 -3.29 14.80
N SER A 82 10.56 -2.95 15.59
CA SER A 82 11.25 -1.67 15.48
C SER A 82 11.80 -1.38 14.07
N GLY A 83 12.40 -2.39 13.42
CA GLY A 83 12.86 -2.28 12.03
C GLY A 83 11.70 -2.17 11.04
N ALA A 84 10.65 -2.96 11.25
CA ALA A 84 9.49 -3.01 10.37
C ALA A 84 8.72 -1.68 10.34
N VAL A 85 8.39 -1.10 11.50
CA VAL A 85 7.66 0.18 11.56
C VAL A 85 8.48 1.33 11.00
N ARG A 86 9.80 1.33 11.21
CA ARG A 86 10.68 2.35 10.62
C ARG A 86 10.63 2.30 9.10
N TYR A 87 10.73 1.12 8.52
CA TYR A 87 10.60 0.92 7.07
C TYR A 87 9.24 1.41 6.58
N LEU A 88 8.15 0.99 7.22
CA LEU A 88 6.78 1.35 6.79
C LEU A 88 6.51 2.86 6.89
N VAL A 89 7.04 3.53 7.90
CA VAL A 89 6.95 5.00 8.02
C VAL A 89 7.77 5.68 6.92
N GLN A 90 8.97 5.18 6.65
CA GLN A 90 9.83 5.72 5.59
C GLN A 90 9.20 5.62 4.20
N VAL A 91 8.51 4.52 3.90
CA VAL A 91 7.82 4.33 2.62
C VAL A 91 6.38 4.86 2.62
N GLY A 92 5.94 5.52 3.71
CA GLY A 92 4.63 6.17 3.81
C GLY A 92 3.43 5.23 3.94
N LEU A 93 3.66 3.94 4.26
CA LEU A 93 2.60 2.96 4.50
C LEU A 93 1.98 3.08 5.89
N LEU A 94 2.73 3.59 6.87
CA LEU A 94 2.23 3.91 8.21
C LEU A 94 2.54 5.34 8.59
N GLY A 95 1.62 5.95 9.31
CA GLY A 95 1.85 7.16 10.08
C GLY A 95 2.46 6.85 11.43
N LYS A 96 3.33 7.76 11.89
CA LYS A 96 3.88 7.75 13.24
C LYS A 96 3.40 8.99 13.98
N GLU A 97 2.75 8.78 15.11
CA GLU A 97 2.24 9.86 15.98
C GLU A 97 2.79 9.69 17.40
N ARG A 98 2.97 10.81 18.08
CA ARG A 98 3.32 10.83 19.50
C ARG A 98 2.34 11.71 20.23
N GLU A 99 1.73 11.17 21.29
CA GLU A 99 0.89 11.96 22.17
C GLU A 99 1.75 12.78 23.15
N PRO A 100 1.37 14.03 23.44
CA PRO A 100 1.99 14.81 24.50
C PRO A 100 1.93 14.05 25.83
N GLY A 101 3.09 13.85 26.46
CA GLY A 101 3.21 13.10 27.72
C GLY A 101 3.36 11.58 27.58
N SER A 102 3.18 11.01 26.40
CA SER A 102 3.44 9.60 26.14
C SER A 102 4.92 9.34 25.81
N ARG A 103 5.46 8.24 26.35
CA ARG A 103 6.81 7.75 25.99
C ARG A 103 6.79 6.83 24.76
N SER A 104 5.60 6.42 24.33
CA SER A 104 5.43 5.47 23.22
C SER A 104 4.98 6.19 21.95
N ASP A 105 5.57 5.80 20.83
CA ASP A 105 5.09 6.16 19.50
C ASP A 105 3.90 5.27 19.12
N HIS A 106 2.91 5.83 18.43
CA HIS A 106 1.77 5.12 17.88
C HIS A 106 1.89 5.05 16.36
N TYR A 107 1.48 3.94 15.80
CA TYR A 107 1.52 3.66 14.38
C TYR A 107 0.11 3.38 13.88
N ARG A 108 -0.28 3.98 12.77
CA ARG A 108 -1.58 3.75 12.14
C ARG A 108 -1.50 3.81 10.61
N VAL A 109 -2.45 3.16 9.97
CA VAL A 109 -2.79 3.47 8.58
C VAL A 109 -3.57 4.78 8.58
N TYR A 110 -3.22 5.71 7.72
CA TYR A 110 -4.02 6.93 7.60
C TYR A 110 -5.39 6.59 7.01
N ASP A 111 -6.48 6.94 7.72
CA ASP A 111 -7.87 6.71 7.29
C ASP A 111 -8.23 7.42 5.99
N GLN A 112 -7.43 8.38 5.58
CA GLN A 112 -7.65 9.17 4.38
C GLN A 112 -6.91 8.54 3.20
N ASP A 113 -7.57 7.55 2.53
CA ASP A 113 -7.17 7.11 1.20
C ASP A 113 -5.66 6.78 1.06
N ILE A 114 -5.20 5.85 1.89
CA ILE A 114 -3.80 5.41 1.89
C ILE A 114 -3.32 4.99 0.49
N TRP A 115 -4.21 4.37 -0.30
CA TRP A 115 -3.86 3.89 -1.63
C TRP A 115 -3.54 5.04 -2.58
N SER A 116 -4.33 6.12 -2.54
CA SER A 116 -3.99 7.35 -3.27
C SER A 116 -2.70 7.98 -2.77
N ALA A 117 -2.47 7.99 -1.45
CA ALA A 117 -1.22 8.54 -0.90
C ALA A 117 0.01 7.76 -1.40
N ILE A 118 -0.04 6.42 -1.35
CA ILE A 118 1.02 5.54 -1.87
C ILE A 118 1.27 5.77 -3.35
N MET A 119 0.21 5.83 -4.16
CA MET A 119 0.35 6.02 -5.60
C MET A 119 0.89 7.41 -5.94
N ARG A 120 0.45 8.47 -5.26
CA ARG A 120 0.97 9.82 -5.46
C ARG A 120 2.45 9.97 -5.12
N GLN A 121 2.98 9.15 -4.20
CA GLN A 121 4.43 9.14 -3.92
C GLN A 121 5.27 8.68 -5.10
N GLN A 122 4.67 8.03 -6.10
CA GLN A 122 5.38 7.65 -7.32
C GLN A 122 5.53 8.83 -8.32
N ASP A 123 4.68 9.87 -8.23
CA ASP A 123 4.69 10.99 -9.20
C ASP A 123 6.04 11.71 -9.29
N PRO A 124 6.75 12.05 -8.19
CA PRO A 124 8.07 12.67 -8.28
C PRO A 124 9.11 11.80 -8.99
N VAL A 125 9.03 10.47 -8.81
CA VAL A 125 9.94 9.52 -9.48
C VAL A 125 9.63 9.45 -10.97
N LEU A 126 8.35 9.34 -11.33
CA LEU A 126 7.89 9.34 -12.72
C LEU A 126 8.31 10.64 -13.43
N LYS A 127 8.05 11.80 -12.79
CA LYS A 127 8.45 13.11 -13.30
C LYS A 127 9.96 13.22 -13.53
N ARG A 128 10.75 12.81 -12.54
CA ARG A 128 12.22 12.82 -12.66
C ARG A 128 12.70 11.91 -13.79
N THR A 129 12.07 10.75 -13.96
CA THR A 129 12.39 9.83 -15.05
C THR A 129 12.11 10.48 -16.42
N GLU A 130 10.94 11.12 -16.58
CA GLU A 130 10.62 11.89 -17.80
C GLU A 130 11.67 12.97 -18.09
N GLU A 131 12.06 13.75 -17.08
CA GLU A 131 13.06 14.81 -17.23
C GLU A 131 14.42 14.27 -17.66
N VAL A 132 14.86 13.14 -17.12
CA VAL A 132 16.13 12.50 -17.49
C VAL A 132 16.09 11.96 -18.92
N LEU A 133 14.98 11.27 -19.28
CA LEU A 133 14.79 10.74 -20.63
C LEU A 133 14.72 11.86 -21.68
N ALA A 134 14.02 12.96 -21.39
CA ALA A 134 13.92 14.10 -22.28
C ALA A 134 15.31 14.73 -22.54
N ARG A 135 16.10 14.97 -21.47
CA ARG A 135 17.48 15.43 -21.65
C ARG A 135 18.37 14.45 -22.41
N GLY A 136 18.13 13.14 -22.21
CA GLY A 136 18.85 12.10 -22.97
C GLY A 136 18.60 12.18 -24.47
N LEU A 137 17.37 12.53 -24.88
CA LEU A 137 17.02 12.70 -26.31
C LEU A 137 17.72 13.90 -26.96
N GLU A 138 18.07 14.93 -26.21
CA GLU A 138 18.88 16.07 -26.74
C GLU A 138 20.30 15.63 -27.14
N LEU A 139 20.79 14.53 -26.58
CA LEU A 139 22.14 13.98 -26.80
C LEU A 139 22.16 12.81 -27.78
N LEU A 140 21.01 12.24 -28.12
CA LEU A 140 20.91 11.02 -28.92
C LEU A 140 20.30 11.30 -30.29
N ASP A 141 20.84 10.63 -31.31
CA ASP A 141 20.24 10.62 -32.64
C ASP A 141 18.97 9.75 -32.64
N GLU A 142 17.82 10.40 -32.74
CA GLU A 142 16.51 9.74 -32.71
C GLU A 142 16.20 8.88 -33.94
N THR A 143 16.98 9.01 -35.00
CA THR A 143 16.88 8.13 -36.18
C THR A 143 17.51 6.77 -35.91
N ARG A 144 18.37 6.67 -34.92
CA ARG A 144 19.05 5.42 -34.53
C ARG A 144 18.22 4.58 -33.55
N PRO A 145 18.44 3.26 -33.49
CA PRO A 145 17.71 2.35 -32.62
C PRO A 145 17.73 2.75 -31.13
N GLY A 146 18.85 3.33 -30.64
CA GLY A 146 18.98 3.80 -29.26
C GLY A 146 18.08 5.00 -28.97
N GLY A 147 18.12 6.02 -29.82
CA GLY A 147 17.27 7.22 -29.67
C GLY A 147 15.79 6.88 -29.74
N ARG A 148 15.41 5.99 -30.70
CA ARG A 148 14.01 5.52 -30.78
C ARG A 148 13.53 4.83 -29.49
N ARG A 149 14.33 3.95 -28.90
CA ARG A 149 13.97 3.28 -27.63
C ARG A 149 13.81 4.28 -26.47
N VAL A 150 14.70 5.27 -26.37
CA VAL A 150 14.61 6.29 -25.34
C VAL A 150 13.36 7.16 -25.54
N ARG A 151 13.03 7.52 -26.79
CA ARG A 151 11.78 8.23 -27.09
C ARG A 151 10.55 7.42 -26.69
N GLU A 152 10.46 6.16 -27.12
CA GLU A 152 9.35 5.28 -26.74
C GLU A 152 9.21 5.13 -25.22
N THR A 153 10.34 5.01 -24.52
CA THR A 153 10.36 4.96 -23.05
C THR A 153 9.83 6.26 -22.45
N LEU A 154 10.22 7.42 -22.97
CA LEU A 154 9.73 8.72 -22.51
C LEU A 154 8.19 8.83 -22.67
N GLU A 155 7.68 8.46 -23.86
CA GLU A 155 6.24 8.50 -24.12
C GLU A 155 5.47 7.53 -23.21
N PHE A 156 6.04 6.35 -22.91
CA PHE A 156 5.45 5.42 -21.94
C PHE A 156 5.35 6.04 -20.54
N TYR A 157 6.39 6.70 -20.03
CA TYR A 157 6.35 7.33 -18.71
C TYR A 157 5.38 8.52 -18.67
N ARG A 158 5.31 9.33 -19.71
CA ARG A 158 4.33 10.42 -19.85
C ARG A 158 2.90 9.89 -19.80
N PHE A 159 2.63 8.83 -20.55
CA PHE A 159 1.33 8.16 -20.58
C PHE A 159 0.95 7.65 -19.19
N ILE A 160 1.82 6.86 -18.54
CA ILE A 160 1.55 6.32 -17.19
C ILE A 160 1.28 7.45 -16.20
N ARG A 161 2.06 8.52 -16.23
CA ARG A 161 1.90 9.63 -15.29
C ARG A 161 0.60 10.40 -15.49
N SER A 162 0.20 10.65 -16.74
CA SER A 162 -1.09 11.29 -17.04
C SER A 162 -2.27 10.41 -16.58
N ASP A 163 -2.23 9.12 -16.84
CA ASP A 163 -3.29 8.19 -16.49
C ASP A 163 -3.35 7.94 -14.98
N LEU A 164 -2.23 7.95 -14.27
CA LEU A 164 -2.20 7.80 -12.83
C LEU A 164 -3.02 8.89 -12.13
N THR A 165 -2.91 10.14 -12.54
CA THR A 165 -3.70 11.24 -11.99
C THR A 165 -5.18 11.01 -12.21
N ALA A 166 -5.59 10.69 -13.43
CA ALA A 166 -6.98 10.41 -13.77
C ALA A 166 -7.54 9.18 -13.03
N LEU A 167 -6.71 8.16 -12.82
CA LEU A 167 -7.06 6.97 -12.03
C LEU A 167 -7.34 7.32 -10.57
N LEU A 168 -6.49 8.12 -9.95
CA LEU A 168 -6.63 8.54 -8.56
C LEU A 168 -7.87 9.44 -8.36
N ASP A 169 -8.19 10.29 -9.30
CA ASP A 169 -9.41 11.11 -9.26
C ASP A 169 -10.68 10.22 -9.33
N ARG A 170 -10.70 9.26 -10.24
CA ARG A 170 -11.79 8.28 -10.34
C ARG A 170 -11.92 7.43 -9.07
N TRP A 171 -10.80 7.00 -8.50
CA TRP A 171 -10.80 6.26 -7.24
C TRP A 171 -11.37 7.10 -6.10
N SER A 172 -10.94 8.35 -5.95
CA SER A 172 -11.42 9.27 -4.91
C SER A 172 -12.94 9.47 -5.00
N GLU A 173 -13.49 9.55 -6.21
CA GLU A 173 -14.93 9.64 -6.42
C GLU A 173 -15.63 8.31 -6.06
N HIS A 174 -15.08 7.18 -6.49
CA HIS A 174 -15.60 5.84 -6.17
C HIS A 174 -15.61 5.59 -4.66
N ARG A 175 -14.51 5.89 -3.97
CA ARG A 175 -14.39 5.78 -2.50
C ARG A 175 -15.44 6.61 -1.77
N ARG A 176 -15.70 7.83 -2.22
CA ARG A 176 -16.75 8.69 -1.65
C ARG A 176 -18.15 8.07 -1.76
N LYS A 177 -18.43 7.37 -2.85
CA LYS A 177 -19.70 6.65 -3.03
C LYS A 177 -19.78 5.45 -2.09
N LEU A 178 -18.70 4.68 -1.92
CA LEU A 178 -18.63 3.54 -0.99
C LEU A 178 -18.92 3.99 0.45
N LEU A 179 -18.23 5.03 0.93
CA LEU A 179 -18.39 5.52 2.31
C LEU A 179 -19.83 6.00 2.58
N LYS A 180 -20.46 6.69 1.63
CA LYS A 180 -21.87 7.10 1.75
C LYS A 180 -22.83 5.90 1.83
N GLN A 181 -22.55 4.82 1.11
CA GLN A 181 -23.36 3.61 1.17
C GLN A 181 -23.22 2.89 2.53
N GLU A 182 -22.04 2.91 3.13
CA GLU A 182 -21.81 2.35 4.47
C GLU A 182 -22.52 3.15 5.55
N GLU A 183 -22.48 4.48 5.49
CA GLU A 183 -23.24 5.35 6.41
C GLU A 183 -24.76 5.11 6.33
N THR A 184 -25.28 4.81 5.14
CA THR A 184 -26.73 4.55 4.94
C THR A 184 -27.14 3.16 5.43
N ARG A 185 -26.20 2.23 5.60
CA ARG A 185 -26.46 0.87 6.08
C ARG A 185 -26.41 0.71 7.61
N ARG A 186 -25.90 1.71 8.32
CA ARG A 186 -25.86 1.76 9.79
C ARG A 186 -27.12 2.42 10.35
#